data_e72defa8914eb61508d550073833c42a
#
_entry.id   e72defa8914eb61508d550073833c42a
#
_cell.length_a   1.000
_cell.length_b   1.000
_cell.length_c   1.000
_cell.angle_alpha   90.00
_cell.angle_beta   90.00
_cell.angle_gamma   90.00
#
_symmetry.space_group_name_H-M   'P 1'
#
loop_
_entity.id
_entity.type
_entity.pdbx_description
1 polymer ?
#
loop_
_entity_poly.entity_id
_entity_poly.type
_entity_poly.pdbx_seq_one_letter_code
_entity_poly.pdbx_strand_id
1 'polypeptide(L)'
;MPQGFRLVTGARLVFADGTPYTLQKPVYGFADLGYGPMHPDVMSSPRIAPQIIGVGLLEAIAEADILANAADQAAAPGPIKGLPNQVWDAPAGRTMVGRFGWKANVATIAHQTGGAFLGDMGITSRHFAQEACTPAQKDCLAAPSGQSGGEQGQPGVEIDDKTLADVIFYQATLAPPARRNVNDVQVQRGQALFAQAQCATCHRPSYVTKEGPFPTLTSKALNGQRIWPYTDLLLHDMGERLADNRPDFGANGRQWKTPALWGTGLIKDVNGHTRLLHDGRARGVLEAVLWHGGEAEAAKDQVLKMKKADRDALVKFVESL
;
A
#
# COMPACT_ATOMS: atom_id res chain seq x y z
N MET A 1 16.74 2.76 -7.11
CA MET A 1 17.02 2.51 -5.67
C MET A 1 17.42 3.82 -5.00
N PRO A 2 17.23 4.01 -3.69
CA PRO A 2 17.73 5.21 -3.05
C PRO A 2 19.24 5.28 -3.18
N GLN A 3 19.79 6.49 -3.40
CA GLN A 3 21.24 6.74 -3.43
C GLN A 3 21.88 6.54 -2.04
N GLY A 4 21.07 6.50 -0.99
CA GLY A 4 21.50 6.29 0.38
C GLY A 4 20.39 6.62 1.38
N PHE A 5 20.76 6.58 2.66
CA PHE A 5 19.89 6.98 3.76
C PHE A 5 20.58 8.04 4.61
N ARG A 6 19.81 9.05 5.01
CA ARG A 6 20.25 10.10 5.92
C ARG A 6 19.57 9.95 7.26
N LEU A 7 20.34 9.99 8.35
CA LEU A 7 19.79 10.06 9.71
C LEU A 7 19.00 11.35 9.89
N VAL A 8 17.86 11.25 10.58
CA VAL A 8 17.12 12.41 11.05
C VAL A 8 17.87 12.98 12.24
N THR A 9 18.39 14.20 12.09
CA THR A 9 19.12 14.94 13.13
C THR A 9 18.21 15.99 13.77
N GLY A 10 18.56 16.45 14.96
CA GLY A 10 17.86 17.52 15.69
C GLY A 10 17.62 17.17 17.15
N ALA A 11 16.42 16.76 17.51
CA ALA A 11 16.13 16.40 18.91
C ALA A 11 16.71 15.03 19.27
N ARG A 12 17.10 14.89 20.55
CA ARG A 12 17.47 13.59 21.10
C ARG A 12 16.22 12.69 21.11
N LEU A 13 16.22 11.68 20.25
CA LEU A 13 15.10 10.74 20.14
C LEU A 13 15.28 9.64 21.20
N VAL A 14 14.41 9.63 22.22
CA VAL A 14 14.44 8.67 23.34
C VAL A 14 13.03 8.20 23.69
N PHE A 15 12.90 6.95 24.07
CA PHE A 15 11.70 6.43 24.71
C PHE A 15 11.58 6.94 26.14
N ALA A 16 10.40 6.81 26.74
CA ALA A 16 10.18 7.22 28.12
C ALA A 16 11.08 6.49 29.14
N ASP A 17 11.56 5.29 28.81
CA ASP A 17 12.52 4.53 29.62
C ASP A 17 13.98 4.96 29.41
N GLY A 18 14.23 6.03 28.66
CA GLY A 18 15.57 6.56 28.37
C GLY A 18 16.31 5.86 27.24
N THR A 19 15.77 4.78 26.65
CA THR A 19 16.39 4.08 25.53
C THR A 19 16.44 5.02 24.31
N PRO A 20 17.62 5.25 23.71
CA PRO A 20 17.73 6.07 22.51
C PRO A 20 17.24 5.31 21.27
N TYR A 21 16.71 6.04 20.30
CA TYR A 21 16.43 5.50 18.98
C TYR A 21 16.86 6.47 17.87
N THR A 22 17.00 5.95 16.67
CA THR A 22 17.34 6.75 15.49
C THR A 22 16.32 6.53 14.41
N LEU A 23 16.08 7.54 13.61
CA LEU A 23 15.27 7.48 12.40
C LEU A 23 16.13 7.82 11.20
N GLN A 24 15.80 7.24 10.04
CA GLN A 24 16.47 7.55 8.79
C GLN A 24 15.44 7.73 7.68
N LYS A 25 15.75 8.56 6.70
CA LYS A 25 14.96 8.69 5.47
C LYS A 25 15.85 8.48 4.25
N PRO A 26 15.28 7.92 3.17
CA PRO A 26 16.03 7.74 1.94
C PRO A 26 16.34 9.08 1.27
N VAL A 27 17.42 9.10 0.51
CA VAL A 27 17.79 10.18 -0.41
C VAL A 27 17.66 9.64 -1.81
N TYR A 28 16.84 10.27 -2.61
CA TYR A 28 16.63 9.92 -4.02
C TYR A 28 17.26 10.96 -4.92
N GLY A 29 17.71 10.52 -6.09
CA GLY A 29 18.18 11.37 -7.17
C GLY A 29 17.90 10.71 -8.51
N PHE A 30 17.93 11.50 -9.57
CA PHE A 30 17.77 11.04 -10.94
C PHE A 30 19.12 11.22 -11.65
N ALA A 31 19.50 10.24 -12.46
CA ALA A 31 20.71 10.25 -13.28
C ALA A 31 20.37 9.74 -14.68
N ASP A 32 21.21 10.06 -15.63
CA ASP A 32 21.16 9.52 -16.99
C ASP A 32 19.79 9.70 -17.67
N LEU A 33 19.25 10.93 -17.60
CA LEU A 33 17.94 11.26 -18.14
C LEU A 33 17.96 11.15 -19.68
N GLY A 34 17.24 10.15 -20.23
CA GLY A 34 17.24 9.85 -21.67
C GLY A 34 16.56 10.92 -22.54
N TYR A 35 15.70 11.76 -21.97
CA TYR A 35 14.93 12.79 -22.70
C TYR A 35 15.30 14.22 -22.29
N GLY A 36 16.50 14.40 -21.74
CA GLY A 36 16.98 15.71 -21.28
C GLY A 36 16.51 16.10 -19.87
N PRO A 37 16.65 17.36 -19.47
CA PRO A 37 16.29 17.82 -18.15
C PRO A 37 14.79 17.61 -17.83
N MET A 38 14.51 17.24 -16.59
CA MET A 38 13.12 17.18 -16.11
C MET A 38 12.51 18.57 -16.06
N HIS A 39 11.18 18.63 -16.22
CA HIS A 39 10.46 19.88 -16.02
C HIS A 39 10.63 20.39 -14.58
N PRO A 40 10.79 21.70 -14.33
CA PRO A 40 11.00 22.26 -12.98
C PRO A 40 9.89 21.86 -11.97
N ASP A 41 8.65 21.72 -12.45
CA ASP A 41 7.50 21.38 -11.60
C ASP A 41 7.25 19.87 -11.48
N VAL A 42 8.21 19.01 -11.91
CA VAL A 42 8.04 17.58 -11.78
C VAL A 42 7.95 17.17 -10.31
N MET A 43 6.93 16.41 -9.98
CA MET A 43 6.77 15.80 -8.65
C MET A 43 7.24 14.36 -8.68
N SER A 44 7.98 13.96 -7.65
CA SER A 44 8.44 12.59 -7.50
C SER A 44 7.97 11.98 -6.18
N SER A 45 7.57 10.72 -6.23
CA SER A 45 7.16 9.94 -5.06
C SER A 45 7.71 8.53 -5.19
N PRO A 46 8.98 8.30 -4.81
CA PRO A 46 9.55 6.97 -4.83
C PRO A 46 8.81 6.04 -3.87
N ARG A 47 8.41 4.86 -4.36
CA ARG A 47 7.60 3.91 -3.61
C ARG A 47 8.16 2.51 -3.76
N ILE A 48 8.22 1.75 -2.66
CA ILE A 48 8.44 0.31 -2.74
C ILE A 48 7.12 -0.37 -3.13
N ALA A 49 7.21 -1.46 -3.89
CA ALA A 49 6.01 -2.19 -4.30
C ALA A 49 5.29 -2.77 -3.08
N PRO A 50 3.96 -2.57 -2.95
CA PRO A 50 3.16 -3.28 -1.95
C PRO A 50 3.13 -4.78 -2.23
N GLN A 51 2.91 -5.58 -1.17
CA GLN A 51 2.72 -7.02 -1.32
C GLN A 51 1.42 -7.32 -2.10
N ILE A 52 1.47 -8.34 -2.96
CA ILE A 52 0.32 -8.78 -3.77
C ILE A 52 -0.45 -9.96 -3.15
N ILE A 53 0.00 -10.48 -1.98
CA ILE A 53 -0.72 -11.54 -1.26
C ILE A 53 -2.06 -11.03 -0.73
N GLY A 54 -3.11 -11.82 -0.86
CA GLY A 54 -4.44 -11.52 -0.34
C GLY A 54 -5.18 -10.37 -1.07
N VAL A 55 -4.67 -9.85 -2.19
CA VAL A 55 -5.33 -8.73 -2.89
C VAL A 55 -6.74 -9.08 -3.35
N GLY A 56 -7.02 -10.33 -3.75
CA GLY A 56 -8.38 -10.77 -4.09
C GLY A 56 -9.33 -10.75 -2.90
N LEU A 57 -8.84 -11.05 -1.70
CA LEU A 57 -9.62 -10.93 -0.47
C LEU A 57 -9.87 -9.45 -0.10
N LEU A 58 -8.89 -8.56 -0.33
CA LEU A 58 -9.09 -7.11 -0.15
C LEU A 58 -10.10 -6.55 -1.15
N GLU A 59 -10.08 -7.02 -2.41
CA GLU A 59 -11.06 -6.61 -3.42
C GLU A 59 -12.46 -7.10 -3.08
N ALA A 60 -12.58 -8.25 -2.44
CA ALA A 60 -13.85 -8.83 -1.98
C ALA A 60 -14.41 -8.17 -0.68
N ILE A 61 -13.73 -7.22 -0.06
CA ILE A 61 -14.32 -6.37 0.99
C ILE A 61 -15.36 -5.47 0.32
N ALA A 62 -16.59 -5.44 0.83
CA ALA A 62 -17.63 -4.59 0.26
C ALA A 62 -17.26 -3.10 0.34
N GLU A 63 -17.54 -2.34 -0.72
CA GLU A 63 -17.35 -0.88 -0.71
C GLU A 63 -18.09 -0.22 0.44
N ALA A 64 -19.30 -0.70 0.74
CA ALA A 64 -20.08 -0.23 1.87
C ALA A 64 -19.37 -0.38 3.22
N ASP A 65 -18.56 -1.43 3.41
CA ASP A 65 -17.80 -1.62 4.65
C ASP A 65 -16.64 -0.61 4.76
N ILE A 66 -16.02 -0.21 3.64
CA ILE A 66 -14.99 0.83 3.60
C ILE A 66 -15.62 2.19 3.90
N LEU A 67 -16.76 2.49 3.28
CA LEU A 67 -17.50 3.74 3.52
C LEU A 67 -18.04 3.83 4.95
N ALA A 68 -18.46 2.71 5.54
CA ALA A 68 -18.85 2.65 6.94
C ALA A 68 -17.68 2.96 7.89
N ASN A 69 -16.46 2.46 7.60
CA ASN A 69 -15.28 2.84 8.37
C ASN A 69 -15.04 4.35 8.37
N ALA A 70 -15.17 4.99 7.21
CA ALA A 70 -15.01 6.45 7.09
C ALA A 70 -16.10 7.19 7.87
N ALA A 71 -17.36 6.74 7.79
CA ALA A 71 -18.47 7.33 8.52
C ALA A 71 -18.30 7.20 10.05
N ASP A 72 -17.89 6.02 10.52
CA ASP A 72 -17.62 5.76 11.93
C ASP A 72 -16.50 6.68 12.46
N GLN A 73 -15.41 6.81 11.71
CA GLN A 73 -14.29 7.69 12.07
C GLN A 73 -14.66 9.18 11.99
N ALA A 74 -15.50 9.57 11.03
CA ALA A 74 -16.02 10.95 10.94
C ALA A 74 -16.87 11.32 12.15
N ALA A 75 -17.70 10.39 12.65
CA ALA A 75 -18.56 10.58 13.81
C ALA A 75 -17.81 10.49 15.14
N ALA A 76 -16.71 9.73 15.20
CA ALA A 76 -15.91 9.55 16.42
C ALA A 76 -15.21 10.84 16.84
N PRO A 77 -15.04 11.09 18.15
CA PRO A 77 -14.21 12.20 18.62
C PRO A 77 -12.73 11.96 18.29
N GLY A 78 -11.98 13.05 18.15
CA GLY A 78 -10.52 12.98 17.95
C GLY A 78 -10.08 13.22 16.49
N PRO A 79 -8.77 13.12 16.24
CA PRO A 79 -8.15 13.56 14.98
C PRO A 79 -8.23 12.52 13.85
N ILE A 80 -8.55 11.26 14.15
CA ILE A 80 -8.57 10.20 13.13
C ILE A 80 -9.82 10.35 12.27
N LYS A 81 -9.62 10.70 10.99
CA LYS A 81 -10.67 11.03 10.02
C LYS A 81 -10.33 10.44 8.65
N GLY A 82 -10.21 9.13 8.60
CA GLY A 82 -9.90 8.43 7.36
C GLY A 82 -10.88 8.72 6.23
N LEU A 83 -10.37 8.90 5.02
CA LEU A 83 -11.14 9.25 3.83
C LEU A 83 -10.99 8.17 2.75
N PRO A 84 -12.08 7.77 2.07
CA PRO A 84 -11.98 6.93 0.89
C PRO A 84 -11.37 7.74 -0.27
N ASN A 85 -10.49 7.14 -1.08
CA ASN A 85 -10.06 7.77 -2.32
C ASN A 85 -11.01 7.34 -3.45
N GLN A 86 -11.66 8.30 -4.10
CA GLN A 86 -12.53 8.06 -5.25
C GLN A 86 -11.66 8.12 -6.51
N VAL A 87 -11.57 7.00 -7.24
CA VAL A 87 -10.63 6.85 -8.35
C VAL A 87 -11.33 6.31 -9.59
N TRP A 88 -10.89 6.77 -10.76
CA TRP A 88 -11.34 6.20 -12.02
C TRP A 88 -10.78 4.79 -12.19
N ASP A 89 -11.65 3.83 -12.48
CA ASP A 89 -11.27 2.45 -12.81
C ASP A 89 -11.49 2.19 -14.30
N ALA A 90 -10.40 2.00 -15.05
CA ALA A 90 -10.45 1.84 -16.48
C ALA A 90 -11.18 0.55 -16.93
N PRO A 91 -10.96 -0.62 -16.29
CA PRO A 91 -11.73 -1.83 -16.60
C PRO A 91 -13.24 -1.68 -16.36
N ALA A 92 -13.63 -1.01 -15.28
CA ALA A 92 -15.04 -0.80 -14.94
C ALA A 92 -15.68 0.39 -15.68
N GLY A 93 -14.89 1.32 -16.24
CA GLY A 93 -15.36 2.52 -16.92
C GLY A 93 -16.12 3.49 -16.00
N ARG A 94 -15.81 3.51 -14.71
CA ARG A 94 -16.48 4.35 -13.71
C ARG A 94 -15.58 4.66 -12.51
N THR A 95 -15.96 5.68 -11.74
CA THR A 95 -15.34 5.98 -10.46
C THR A 95 -15.74 4.96 -9.39
N MET A 96 -14.77 4.50 -8.61
CA MET A 96 -14.90 3.51 -7.54
C MET A 96 -14.05 3.91 -6.33
N VAL A 97 -14.32 3.30 -5.18
CA VAL A 97 -13.43 3.44 -4.01
C VAL A 97 -12.11 2.68 -4.25
N GLY A 98 -11.01 3.42 -4.20
CA GLY A 98 -9.67 2.88 -4.32
C GLY A 98 -9.29 1.99 -3.14
N ARG A 99 -8.50 0.94 -3.40
CA ARG A 99 -8.08 -0.08 -2.43
C ARG A 99 -6.61 -0.40 -2.49
N PHE A 100 -6.01 -0.28 -3.67
CA PHE A 100 -4.64 -0.66 -3.97
C PHE A 100 -3.73 0.56 -4.15
N GLY A 101 -2.42 0.29 -4.14
CA GLY A 101 -1.41 1.36 -4.10
C GLY A 101 -1.29 2.01 -2.72
N TRP A 102 -0.26 2.82 -2.54
CA TRP A 102 0.03 3.51 -1.27
C TRP A 102 -0.95 4.65 -0.95
N LYS A 103 -1.62 5.19 -1.97
CA LYS A 103 -2.63 6.25 -1.82
C LYS A 103 -4.03 5.79 -2.21
N ALA A 104 -4.31 4.47 -2.16
CA ALA A 104 -5.59 3.92 -2.60
C ALA A 104 -5.99 4.45 -3.99
N ASN A 105 -5.02 4.54 -4.90
CA ASN A 105 -5.20 5.16 -6.21
C ASN A 105 -5.66 4.19 -7.31
N VAL A 106 -5.92 2.94 -6.95
CA VAL A 106 -6.42 1.89 -7.84
C VAL A 106 -7.53 1.11 -7.13
N ALA A 107 -8.66 0.87 -7.83
CA ALA A 107 -9.82 0.21 -7.24
C ALA A 107 -9.83 -1.31 -7.43
N THR A 108 -9.35 -1.83 -8.57
CA THR A 108 -9.42 -3.25 -8.93
C THR A 108 -8.06 -3.84 -9.26
N ILE A 109 -7.92 -5.17 -9.09
CA ILE A 109 -6.72 -5.91 -9.52
C ILE A 109 -6.56 -5.81 -11.04
N ALA A 110 -7.66 -5.79 -11.78
CA ALA A 110 -7.62 -5.64 -13.24
C ALA A 110 -6.99 -4.32 -13.66
N HIS A 111 -7.37 -3.22 -13.02
CA HIS A 111 -6.76 -1.91 -13.25
C HIS A 111 -5.28 -1.90 -12.85
N GLN A 112 -4.95 -2.43 -11.66
CA GLN A 112 -3.56 -2.51 -11.17
C GLN A 112 -2.68 -3.31 -12.13
N THR A 113 -3.17 -4.45 -12.60
CA THR A 113 -2.42 -5.33 -13.51
C THR A 113 -2.18 -4.67 -14.86
N GLY A 114 -3.24 -4.17 -15.51
CA GLY A 114 -3.10 -3.48 -16.80
C GLY A 114 -2.25 -2.21 -16.71
N GLY A 115 -2.39 -1.46 -15.61
CA GLY A 115 -1.58 -0.26 -15.35
C GLY A 115 -0.10 -0.58 -15.13
N ALA A 116 0.22 -1.71 -14.46
CA ALA A 116 1.60 -2.17 -14.28
C ALA A 116 2.20 -2.67 -15.61
N PHE A 117 1.44 -3.40 -16.41
CA PHE A 117 1.89 -3.77 -17.76
C PHE A 117 2.29 -2.54 -18.58
N LEU A 118 1.45 -1.51 -18.59
CA LEU A 118 1.74 -0.29 -19.33
C LEU A 118 2.89 0.52 -18.69
N GLY A 119 2.78 0.83 -17.40
CA GLY A 119 3.68 1.78 -16.73
C GLY A 119 5.06 1.23 -16.41
N ASP A 120 5.15 -0.07 -16.07
CA ASP A 120 6.40 -0.69 -15.62
C ASP A 120 7.12 -1.45 -16.76
N MET A 121 6.37 -1.96 -17.76
CA MET A 121 6.91 -2.78 -18.83
C MET A 121 6.70 -2.20 -20.23
N GLY A 122 5.84 -1.18 -20.40
CA GLY A 122 5.51 -0.62 -21.70
C GLY A 122 4.62 -1.52 -22.54
N ILE A 123 3.83 -2.41 -21.92
CA ILE A 123 2.97 -3.37 -22.64
C ILE A 123 1.53 -2.89 -22.59
N THR A 124 0.97 -2.61 -23.75
CA THR A 124 -0.41 -2.17 -23.91
C THR A 124 -1.42 -3.33 -23.77
N SER A 125 -2.62 -3.01 -23.31
CA SER A 125 -3.72 -3.94 -23.11
C SER A 125 -5.06 -3.31 -23.49
N ARG A 126 -6.13 -4.09 -23.55
CA ARG A 126 -7.49 -3.54 -23.80
C ARG A 126 -7.91 -2.45 -22.81
N HIS A 127 -7.39 -2.47 -21.60
CA HIS A 127 -7.69 -1.45 -20.56
C HIS A 127 -6.82 -0.21 -20.69
N PHE A 128 -5.63 -0.36 -21.27
CA PHE A 128 -4.63 0.69 -21.47
C PHE A 128 -4.02 0.50 -22.87
N ALA A 129 -4.76 0.95 -23.89
CA ALA A 129 -4.42 0.71 -25.29
C ALA A 129 -3.44 1.74 -25.88
N GLN A 130 -3.08 2.77 -25.14
CA GLN A 130 -2.18 3.83 -25.62
C GLN A 130 -0.83 3.71 -24.93
N GLU A 131 0.24 3.87 -25.74
CA GLU A 131 1.60 3.99 -25.20
C GLU A 131 1.72 5.14 -24.18
N ALA A 132 2.51 4.93 -23.14
CA ALA A 132 2.68 5.91 -22.08
C ALA A 132 3.63 7.08 -22.46
N CYS A 133 3.85 7.34 -23.76
CA CYS A 133 4.72 8.41 -24.24
C CYS A 133 4.09 9.79 -24.08
N THR A 134 4.81 10.73 -23.48
CA THR A 134 4.39 12.13 -23.45
C THR A 134 4.81 12.86 -24.74
N PRO A 135 4.18 14.00 -25.09
CA PRO A 135 4.57 14.79 -26.27
C PRO A 135 6.05 15.26 -26.28
N ALA A 136 6.68 15.38 -25.13
CA ALA A 136 8.08 15.75 -25.01
C ALA A 136 9.05 14.59 -25.32
N GLN A 137 8.58 13.36 -25.23
CA GLN A 137 9.35 12.12 -25.44
C GLN A 137 9.33 11.72 -26.93
N LYS A 138 9.96 12.50 -27.79
CA LYS A 138 9.90 12.34 -29.25
C LYS A 138 10.41 10.98 -29.73
N ASP A 139 11.47 10.47 -29.11
CA ASP A 139 12.04 9.16 -29.46
C ASP A 139 11.08 8.03 -29.08
N CYS A 140 10.39 8.14 -27.95
CA CYS A 140 9.34 7.22 -27.55
C CYS A 140 8.17 7.20 -28.57
N LEU A 141 7.70 8.40 -28.98
CA LEU A 141 6.63 8.52 -29.98
C LEU A 141 7.03 8.03 -31.38
N ALA A 142 8.31 8.06 -31.72
CA ALA A 142 8.84 7.62 -33.00
C ALA A 142 9.25 6.14 -33.02
N ALA A 143 9.34 5.50 -31.85
CA ALA A 143 9.72 4.10 -31.75
C ALA A 143 8.65 3.19 -32.40
N PRO A 144 9.04 2.06 -33.00
CA PRO A 144 8.09 1.07 -33.47
C PRO A 144 7.21 0.58 -32.31
N SER A 145 5.88 0.64 -32.52
CA SER A 145 4.93 0.08 -31.56
C SER A 145 4.82 -1.44 -31.72
N GLY A 146 4.75 -2.17 -30.59
CA GLY A 146 4.46 -3.60 -30.56
C GLY A 146 2.99 -3.94 -30.86
N GLN A 147 2.13 -2.91 -31.01
CA GLN A 147 0.67 -3.06 -31.21
C GLN A 147 0.27 -3.69 -32.56
N SER A 148 1.21 -3.93 -33.47
CA SER A 148 0.96 -4.49 -34.81
C SER A 148 0.59 -5.99 -34.81
N GLY A 149 0.36 -6.61 -33.66
CA GLY A 149 -0.12 -7.98 -33.53
C GLY A 149 1.01 -9.00 -33.62
N GLY A 150 1.70 -9.25 -32.51
CA GLY A 150 2.43 -10.51 -32.33
C GLY A 150 1.46 -11.70 -32.35
N GLU A 151 1.95 -12.92 -32.49
CA GLU A 151 1.15 -14.17 -32.56
C GLU A 151 0.14 -14.36 -31.42
N GLN A 152 0.19 -13.56 -30.36
CA GLN A 152 -0.69 -13.61 -29.20
C GLN A 152 -1.42 -12.28 -28.92
N GLY A 153 -1.11 -11.20 -29.66
CA GLY A 153 -1.74 -9.90 -29.46
C GLY A 153 -3.10 -9.80 -30.15
N GLN A 154 -4.04 -9.16 -29.51
CA GLN A 154 -5.23 -8.68 -30.20
C GLN A 154 -4.85 -7.48 -31.08
N PRO A 155 -5.54 -7.26 -32.23
CA PRO A 155 -5.27 -6.08 -33.03
C PRO A 155 -5.34 -4.80 -32.21
N GLY A 156 -4.23 -4.03 -32.20
CA GLY A 156 -4.12 -2.75 -31.50
C GLY A 156 -3.65 -2.80 -30.04
N VAL A 157 -3.29 -3.98 -29.49
CA VAL A 157 -2.66 -4.12 -28.17
C VAL A 157 -1.64 -5.26 -28.18
N GLU A 158 -0.72 -5.27 -27.18
CA GLU A 158 0.40 -6.22 -27.14
C GLU A 158 0.12 -7.46 -26.30
N ILE A 159 -0.71 -7.35 -25.26
CA ILE A 159 -1.14 -8.52 -24.48
C ILE A 159 -2.59 -8.88 -24.79
N ASP A 160 -2.84 -10.16 -25.07
CA ASP A 160 -4.18 -10.67 -25.30
C ASP A 160 -5.02 -10.73 -24.00
N ASP A 161 -6.34 -10.74 -24.18
CA ASP A 161 -7.29 -10.72 -23.06
C ASP A 161 -7.19 -11.95 -22.16
N LYS A 162 -6.85 -13.10 -22.72
CA LYS A 162 -6.73 -14.34 -21.95
C LYS A 162 -5.51 -14.29 -21.04
N THR A 163 -4.36 -13.91 -21.56
CA THR A 163 -3.13 -13.78 -20.79
C THR A 163 -3.29 -12.74 -19.68
N LEU A 164 -3.90 -11.58 -19.99
CA LEU A 164 -4.20 -10.57 -19.00
C LEU A 164 -5.13 -11.12 -17.88
N ALA A 165 -6.18 -11.84 -18.26
CA ALA A 165 -7.11 -12.46 -17.32
C ALA A 165 -6.44 -13.53 -16.44
N ASP A 166 -5.54 -14.34 -16.99
CA ASP A 166 -4.79 -15.35 -16.25
C ASP A 166 -3.87 -14.70 -15.20
N VAL A 167 -3.21 -13.59 -15.51
CA VAL A 167 -2.38 -12.83 -14.55
C VAL A 167 -3.25 -12.21 -13.46
N ILE A 168 -4.40 -11.62 -13.81
CA ILE A 168 -5.36 -11.08 -12.84
C ILE A 168 -5.85 -12.19 -11.90
N PHE A 169 -6.22 -13.34 -12.45
CA PHE A 169 -6.66 -14.50 -11.67
C PHE A 169 -5.56 -15.00 -10.71
N TYR A 170 -4.33 -15.13 -11.19
CA TYR A 170 -3.19 -15.51 -10.37
C TYR A 170 -3.03 -14.58 -9.17
N GLN A 171 -3.01 -13.27 -9.39
CA GLN A 171 -2.89 -12.29 -8.32
C GLN A 171 -4.07 -12.37 -7.33
N ALA A 172 -5.30 -12.49 -7.84
CA ALA A 172 -6.50 -12.57 -7.01
C ALA A 172 -6.53 -13.80 -6.10
N THR A 173 -5.86 -14.89 -6.50
CA THR A 173 -5.85 -16.18 -5.78
C THR A 173 -4.62 -16.39 -4.89
N LEU A 174 -3.67 -15.47 -4.88
CA LEU A 174 -2.53 -15.51 -3.94
C LEU A 174 -3.02 -15.29 -2.51
N ALA A 175 -3.00 -16.37 -1.72
CA ALA A 175 -3.44 -16.32 -0.34
C ALA A 175 -2.44 -15.58 0.56
N PRO A 176 -2.90 -14.82 1.58
CA PRO A 176 -2.02 -14.36 2.64
C PRO A 176 -1.56 -15.55 3.51
N PRO A 177 -0.39 -15.46 4.16
CA PRO A 177 0.06 -16.49 5.08
C PRO A 177 -0.88 -16.60 6.29
N ALA A 178 -0.95 -17.79 6.87
CA ALA A 178 -1.64 -17.98 8.13
C ALA A 178 -0.92 -17.19 9.25
N ARG A 179 -1.70 -16.65 10.18
CA ARG A 179 -1.17 -15.98 11.37
C ARG A 179 -0.32 -16.98 12.19
N ARG A 180 0.85 -16.55 12.63
CA ARG A 180 1.83 -17.37 13.34
C ARG A 180 1.79 -17.14 14.84
N ASN A 181 2.22 -18.14 15.62
CA ASN A 181 2.46 -18.03 17.06
C ASN A 181 1.28 -17.48 17.88
N VAL A 182 0.04 -17.78 17.48
CA VAL A 182 -1.18 -17.21 18.10
C VAL A 182 -1.31 -17.51 19.59
N ASN A 183 -0.71 -18.60 20.07
CA ASN A 183 -0.73 -19.01 21.47
C ASN A 183 0.48 -18.51 22.29
N ASP A 184 1.42 -17.79 21.67
CA ASP A 184 2.57 -17.21 22.37
C ASP A 184 2.09 -16.04 23.25
N VAL A 185 2.42 -16.06 24.52
CA VAL A 185 1.96 -15.05 25.51
C VAL A 185 2.41 -13.65 25.18
N GLN A 186 3.57 -13.48 24.51
CA GLN A 186 4.04 -12.16 24.08
C GLN A 186 3.26 -11.68 22.86
N VAL A 187 2.89 -12.57 21.91
CA VAL A 187 2.03 -12.24 20.78
C VAL A 187 0.66 -11.80 21.27
N GLN A 188 0.07 -12.51 22.24
CA GLN A 188 -1.22 -12.12 22.84
C GLN A 188 -1.14 -10.79 23.58
N ARG A 189 -0.05 -10.57 24.36
CA ARG A 189 0.22 -9.28 25.00
C ARG A 189 0.36 -8.16 23.96
N GLY A 190 1.12 -8.40 22.90
CA GLY A 190 1.29 -7.43 21.82
C GLY A 190 -0.03 -7.08 21.14
N GLN A 191 -0.94 -8.05 20.94
CA GLN A 191 -2.28 -7.79 20.43
C GLN A 191 -3.10 -6.88 21.36
N ALA A 192 -3.03 -7.10 22.67
CA ALA A 192 -3.70 -6.23 23.63
C ALA A 192 -3.12 -4.80 23.62
N LEU A 193 -1.80 -4.68 23.55
CA LEU A 193 -1.10 -3.39 23.45
C LEU A 193 -1.42 -2.65 22.14
N PHE A 194 -1.57 -3.36 21.04
CA PHE A 194 -1.98 -2.81 19.75
C PHE A 194 -3.37 -2.15 19.83
N ALA A 195 -4.31 -2.80 20.52
CA ALA A 195 -5.63 -2.24 20.75
C ALA A 195 -5.59 -1.07 21.74
N GLN A 196 -4.85 -1.18 22.85
CA GLN A 196 -4.70 -0.12 23.85
C GLN A 196 -4.07 1.14 23.28
N ALA A 197 -3.08 1.00 22.40
CA ALA A 197 -2.45 2.13 21.72
C ALA A 197 -3.29 2.71 20.56
N GLN A 198 -4.52 2.22 20.38
CA GLN A 198 -5.47 2.66 19.34
C GLN A 198 -4.99 2.41 17.89
N CYS A 199 -4.00 1.55 17.68
CA CYS A 199 -3.56 1.18 16.34
C CYS A 199 -4.69 0.54 15.51
N ALA A 200 -5.59 -0.19 16.19
CA ALA A 200 -6.75 -0.86 15.57
C ALA A 200 -7.81 0.11 15.00
N THR A 201 -7.71 1.41 15.27
CA THR A 201 -8.64 2.41 14.72
C THR A 201 -8.46 2.58 13.21
N CYS A 202 -7.19 2.61 12.73
CA CYS A 202 -6.86 2.60 11.31
C CYS A 202 -6.57 1.17 10.83
N HIS A 203 -5.80 0.41 11.58
CA HIS A 203 -5.51 -1.00 11.29
C HIS A 203 -6.66 -1.91 11.77
N ARG A 204 -7.87 -1.72 11.18
CA ARG A 204 -9.07 -2.49 11.50
C ARG A 204 -8.81 -3.99 11.36
N PRO A 205 -9.06 -4.80 12.40
CA PRO A 205 -8.58 -6.18 12.44
C PRO A 205 -9.19 -7.09 11.38
N SER A 206 -10.50 -7.04 11.14
CA SER A 206 -11.17 -8.07 10.34
C SER A 206 -12.38 -7.59 9.54
N TYR A 207 -12.66 -8.34 8.47
CA TYR A 207 -13.86 -8.23 7.65
C TYR A 207 -14.44 -9.62 7.36
N VAL A 208 -15.67 -9.63 6.87
CA VAL A 208 -16.25 -10.77 6.15
C VAL A 208 -16.39 -10.36 4.69
N THR A 209 -15.69 -11.06 3.82
CA THR A 209 -15.71 -10.76 2.38
C THR A 209 -17.11 -10.96 1.79
N LYS A 210 -17.44 -10.17 0.80
CA LYS A 210 -18.65 -10.27 -0.02
C LYS A 210 -18.30 -10.82 -1.40
N GLU A 211 -19.28 -10.89 -2.27
CA GLU A 211 -19.03 -11.25 -3.66
C GLU A 211 -18.15 -10.19 -4.33
N GLY A 212 -16.94 -10.59 -4.72
CA GLY A 212 -15.99 -9.72 -5.41
C GLY A 212 -16.34 -9.53 -6.87
N PRO A 213 -15.59 -8.70 -7.60
CA PRO A 213 -15.81 -8.41 -9.02
C PRO A 213 -15.52 -9.60 -9.95
N PHE A 214 -15.09 -10.75 -9.42
CA PHE A 214 -14.85 -12.00 -10.15
C PHE A 214 -15.81 -13.11 -9.71
N PRO A 215 -17.13 -12.93 -9.77
CA PRO A 215 -18.08 -13.90 -9.21
C PRO A 215 -17.97 -15.30 -9.82
N THR A 216 -17.54 -15.38 -11.08
CA THR A 216 -17.40 -16.66 -11.80
C THR A 216 -16.07 -17.35 -11.55
N LEU A 217 -14.98 -16.62 -11.27
CA LEU A 217 -13.64 -17.17 -11.15
C LEU A 217 -13.26 -17.56 -9.71
N THR A 218 -13.83 -16.88 -8.71
CA THR A 218 -13.31 -16.96 -7.33
C THR A 218 -14.40 -17.06 -6.28
N SER A 219 -15.68 -17.17 -6.68
CA SER A 219 -16.85 -16.98 -5.82
C SER A 219 -16.79 -17.77 -4.50
N LYS A 220 -16.41 -19.06 -4.54
CA LYS A 220 -16.39 -19.89 -3.32
C LYS A 220 -15.13 -19.69 -2.45
N ALA A 221 -14.02 -19.34 -3.06
CA ALA A 221 -12.74 -19.21 -2.35
C ALA A 221 -12.58 -17.84 -1.68
N LEU A 222 -13.15 -16.78 -2.29
CA LEU A 222 -12.98 -15.41 -1.80
C LEU A 222 -14.22 -14.86 -1.10
N ASN A 223 -15.42 -15.44 -1.30
CA ASN A 223 -16.66 -14.93 -0.73
C ASN A 223 -16.99 -15.54 0.64
N GLY A 224 -17.56 -14.72 1.52
CA GLY A 224 -18.00 -15.15 2.85
C GLY A 224 -16.84 -15.53 3.78
N GLN A 225 -15.62 -15.19 3.42
CA GLN A 225 -14.42 -15.49 4.20
C GLN A 225 -14.24 -14.45 5.32
N ARG A 226 -14.02 -14.91 6.56
CA ARG A 226 -13.56 -14.02 7.62
C ARG A 226 -12.05 -13.87 7.48
N ILE A 227 -11.62 -12.63 7.23
CA ILE A 227 -10.22 -12.27 6.99
C ILE A 227 -9.71 -11.29 8.04
N TRP A 228 -8.38 -11.26 8.25
CA TRP A 228 -7.72 -10.39 9.23
C TRP A 228 -6.60 -9.57 8.59
N PRO A 229 -6.94 -8.60 7.71
CA PRO A 229 -5.94 -7.80 7.00
C PRO A 229 -5.32 -6.70 7.86
N TYR A 230 -5.94 -6.30 8.96
CA TYR A 230 -5.50 -5.17 9.78
C TYR A 230 -5.33 -3.88 8.96
N THR A 231 -6.38 -3.47 8.29
CA THR A 231 -6.48 -2.22 7.50
C THR A 231 -7.93 -1.76 7.42
N ASP A 232 -8.17 -0.47 7.36
CA ASP A 232 -9.48 0.10 7.04
C ASP A 232 -9.62 0.51 5.57
N LEU A 233 -8.53 0.41 4.78
CA LEU A 233 -8.40 0.81 3.39
C LEU A 233 -8.63 2.32 3.14
N LEU A 234 -8.59 3.15 4.18
CA LEU A 234 -8.78 4.59 4.10
C LEU A 234 -7.45 5.34 4.01
N LEU A 235 -7.52 6.55 3.52
CA LEU A 235 -6.44 7.53 3.53
C LEU A 235 -6.42 8.25 4.87
N HIS A 236 -5.24 8.38 5.48
CA HIS A 236 -5.00 9.13 6.70
C HIS A 236 -3.90 10.15 6.50
N ASP A 237 -4.06 11.36 7.05
CA ASP A 237 -3.00 12.36 7.10
C ASP A 237 -1.92 11.92 8.10
N MET A 238 -0.78 11.52 7.57
CA MET A 238 0.35 11.02 8.38
C MET A 238 1.38 12.12 8.72
N GLY A 239 1.02 13.39 8.48
CA GLY A 239 1.84 14.55 8.78
C GLY A 239 3.02 14.77 7.84
N GLU A 240 3.71 15.90 8.03
CA GLU A 240 4.82 16.37 7.18
C GLU A 240 6.01 15.39 7.13
N ARG A 241 6.23 14.63 8.18
CA ARG A 241 7.39 13.72 8.26
C ARG A 241 7.30 12.56 7.27
N LEU A 242 6.08 12.17 6.86
CA LEU A 242 5.82 11.13 5.86
C LEU A 242 5.32 11.69 4.52
N ALA A 243 5.20 13.02 4.40
CA ALA A 243 4.72 13.64 3.17
C ALA A 243 5.66 13.39 1.97
N ASP A 244 5.06 13.12 0.81
CA ASP A 244 5.72 13.13 -0.50
C ASP A 244 5.38 14.39 -1.31
N ASN A 245 4.43 15.20 -0.84
CA ASN A 245 3.89 16.40 -1.46
C ASN A 245 3.31 16.18 -2.87
N ARG A 246 3.05 14.91 -3.23
CA ARG A 246 2.46 14.55 -4.52
C ARG A 246 1.01 14.09 -4.32
N PRO A 247 0.02 14.81 -4.86
CA PRO A 247 -1.38 14.35 -4.84
C PRO A 247 -1.57 13.15 -5.77
N ASP A 248 -2.61 12.35 -5.47
CA ASP A 248 -2.95 11.17 -6.27
C ASP A 248 -4.48 10.96 -6.19
N PHE A 249 -5.23 11.39 -7.21
CA PHE A 249 -6.69 11.56 -7.16
C PHE A 249 -7.11 12.46 -5.98
N GLY A 250 -7.96 11.98 -5.08
CA GLY A 250 -8.38 12.71 -3.89
C GLY A 250 -7.36 12.76 -2.75
N ALA A 251 -6.31 11.94 -2.82
CA ALA A 251 -5.26 11.93 -1.79
C ALA A 251 -4.32 13.13 -1.96
N ASN A 252 -4.08 13.88 -0.89
CA ASN A 252 -3.06 14.94 -0.87
C ASN A 252 -1.65 14.39 -0.61
N GLY A 253 -0.65 15.28 -0.54
CA GLY A 253 0.77 14.92 -0.35
C GLY A 253 1.12 14.31 1.01
N ARG A 254 0.24 14.36 2.00
CA ARG A 254 0.45 13.82 3.36
C ARG A 254 -0.38 12.58 3.66
N GLN A 255 -1.35 12.28 2.79
CA GLN A 255 -2.28 11.16 3.00
C GLN A 255 -1.75 9.86 2.41
N TRP A 256 -1.88 8.81 3.21
CA TRP A 256 -1.48 7.45 2.87
C TRP A 256 -2.56 6.46 3.28
N LYS A 257 -2.79 5.47 2.42
CA LYS A 257 -3.70 4.37 2.74
C LYS A 257 -3.10 3.49 3.83
N THR A 258 -3.91 3.10 4.82
CA THR A 258 -3.53 2.06 5.78
C THR A 258 -3.22 0.76 5.05
N PRO A 259 -1.97 0.26 5.04
CA PRO A 259 -1.64 -1.00 4.39
C PRO A 259 -2.18 -2.19 5.20
N ALA A 260 -2.46 -3.30 4.52
CA ALA A 260 -2.69 -4.57 5.19
C ALA A 260 -1.40 -5.03 5.90
N LEU A 261 -1.53 -5.58 7.12
CA LEU A 261 -0.38 -6.00 7.92
C LEU A 261 -0.05 -7.49 7.82
N TRP A 262 -0.94 -8.31 7.19
CA TRP A 262 -0.63 -9.73 7.01
C TRP A 262 0.66 -9.94 6.21
N GLY A 263 1.44 -10.95 6.60
CA GLY A 263 2.72 -11.26 5.98
C GLY A 263 3.87 -10.31 6.31
N THR A 264 3.65 -9.23 7.11
CA THR A 264 4.69 -8.25 7.45
C THR A 264 5.95 -8.91 8.03
N GLY A 265 5.81 -9.90 8.91
CA GLY A 265 6.96 -10.60 9.50
C GLY A 265 7.71 -11.53 8.54
N LEU A 266 7.19 -11.78 7.33
CA LEU A 266 7.81 -12.62 6.30
C LEU A 266 8.52 -11.83 5.20
N ILE A 267 8.44 -10.51 5.22
CA ILE A 267 9.05 -9.64 4.19
C ILE A 267 10.56 -9.94 4.05
N LYS A 268 11.25 -10.17 5.16
CA LYS A 268 12.68 -10.50 5.14
C LYS A 268 12.97 -11.78 4.38
N ASP A 269 12.15 -12.81 4.58
CA ASP A 269 12.36 -14.12 3.98
C ASP A 269 12.04 -14.12 2.48
N VAL A 270 11.05 -13.30 2.06
CA VAL A 270 10.62 -13.21 0.67
C VAL A 270 11.44 -12.18 -0.12
N ASN A 271 11.69 -11.01 0.45
CA ASN A 271 12.27 -9.87 -0.27
C ASN A 271 13.73 -9.58 0.11
N GLY A 272 14.31 -10.32 1.06
CA GLY A 272 15.68 -10.12 1.53
C GLY A 272 15.91 -8.83 2.34
N HIS A 273 14.84 -8.13 2.74
CA HIS A 273 14.92 -6.89 3.53
C HIS A 273 13.75 -6.76 4.51
N THR A 274 13.87 -5.84 5.47
CA THR A 274 12.83 -5.53 6.47
C THR A 274 12.24 -4.12 6.29
N ARG A 275 12.41 -3.52 5.11
CA ARG A 275 12.01 -2.13 4.85
C ARG A 275 10.50 -1.99 4.79
N LEU A 276 9.96 -1.01 5.54
CA LEU A 276 8.53 -0.69 5.65
C LEU A 276 8.28 0.79 5.33
N LEU A 277 7.00 1.16 5.28
CA LEU A 277 6.46 2.42 4.80
C LEU A 277 6.61 2.57 3.27
N HIS A 278 5.97 3.61 2.71
CA HIS A 278 5.86 3.76 1.26
C HIS A 278 7.21 3.82 0.52
N ASP A 279 8.24 4.37 1.15
CA ASP A 279 9.57 4.58 0.57
C ASP A 279 10.67 3.72 1.22
N GLY A 280 10.31 2.76 2.05
CA GLY A 280 11.26 1.84 2.68
C GLY A 280 12.14 2.47 3.75
N ARG A 281 11.79 3.64 4.28
CA ARG A 281 12.61 4.33 5.28
C ARG A 281 12.72 3.60 6.61
N ALA A 282 11.68 2.91 7.03
CA ALA A 282 11.66 2.17 8.30
C ALA A 282 12.39 0.82 8.17
N ARG A 283 13.30 0.54 9.09
CA ARG A 283 14.11 -0.69 9.14
C ARG A 283 13.37 -1.89 9.72
N GLY A 284 12.13 -1.69 10.18
CA GLY A 284 11.27 -2.70 10.75
C GLY A 284 10.04 -2.08 11.41
N VAL A 285 9.23 -2.92 12.05
CA VAL A 285 7.92 -2.55 12.60
C VAL A 285 8.02 -1.39 13.60
N LEU A 286 8.93 -1.46 14.57
CA LEU A 286 9.05 -0.40 15.59
C LEU A 286 9.38 0.95 14.94
N GLU A 287 10.33 0.98 14.02
CA GLU A 287 10.68 2.23 13.33
C GLU A 287 9.52 2.75 12.46
N ALA A 288 8.74 1.85 11.84
CA ALA A 288 7.53 2.26 11.13
C ALA A 288 6.55 2.98 12.06
N VAL A 289 6.30 2.44 13.27
CA VAL A 289 5.47 3.10 14.28
C VAL A 289 6.05 4.46 14.69
N LEU A 290 7.35 4.57 14.87
CA LEU A 290 8.00 5.84 15.27
C LEU A 290 7.96 6.93 14.18
N TRP A 291 7.72 6.54 12.93
CA TRP A 291 7.47 7.47 11.83
C TRP A 291 6.03 7.97 11.76
N HIS A 292 5.10 7.30 12.40
CA HIS A 292 3.70 7.73 12.43
C HIS A 292 3.58 9.15 12.98
N GLY A 293 2.71 9.95 12.36
CA GLY A 293 2.44 11.34 12.72
C GLY A 293 1.03 11.73 12.31
N GLY A 294 0.69 13.00 12.37
CA GLY A 294 -0.63 13.49 11.99
C GLY A 294 -1.74 12.79 12.80
N GLU A 295 -2.68 12.14 12.11
CA GLU A 295 -3.78 11.40 12.74
C GLU A 295 -3.31 10.28 13.67
N ALA A 296 -2.15 9.68 13.40
CA ALA A 296 -1.57 8.59 14.19
C ALA A 296 -0.59 9.05 15.29
N GLU A 297 -0.40 10.35 15.50
CA GLU A 297 0.54 10.91 16.49
C GLU A 297 0.27 10.37 17.89
N ALA A 298 -1.00 10.37 18.32
CA ALA A 298 -1.38 9.90 19.65
C ALA A 298 -1.06 8.41 19.88
N ALA A 299 -1.25 7.57 18.85
CA ALA A 299 -0.91 6.14 18.91
C ALA A 299 0.60 5.93 19.04
N LYS A 300 1.41 6.66 18.27
CA LYS A 300 2.87 6.65 18.40
C LYS A 300 3.30 7.06 19.81
N ASP A 301 2.69 8.12 20.37
CA ASP A 301 3.03 8.62 21.70
C ASP A 301 2.73 7.60 22.82
N GLN A 302 1.71 6.75 22.65
CA GLN A 302 1.49 5.62 23.55
C GLN A 302 2.66 4.62 23.47
N VAL A 303 3.13 4.29 22.27
CA VAL A 303 4.26 3.36 22.08
C VAL A 303 5.56 3.95 22.66
N LEU A 304 5.80 5.26 22.53
CA LEU A 304 6.96 5.93 23.13
C LEU A 304 6.99 5.80 24.65
N LYS A 305 5.83 5.68 25.30
CA LYS A 305 5.69 5.52 26.77
C LYS A 305 5.82 4.07 27.22
N MET A 306 5.75 3.10 26.34
CA MET A 306 5.85 1.67 26.69
C MET A 306 7.24 1.31 27.21
N LYS A 307 7.29 0.36 28.14
CA LYS A 307 8.54 -0.32 28.52
C LYS A 307 9.05 -1.16 27.34
N LYS A 308 10.36 -1.42 27.30
CA LYS A 308 10.98 -2.20 26.22
C LYS A 308 10.27 -3.54 25.98
N ALA A 309 9.95 -4.30 27.02
CA ALA A 309 9.25 -5.58 26.91
C ALA A 309 7.88 -5.47 26.21
N ASP A 310 7.17 -4.35 26.40
CA ASP A 310 5.88 -4.09 25.78
C ASP A 310 6.04 -3.70 24.30
N ARG A 311 7.05 -2.90 23.98
CA ARG A 311 7.40 -2.59 22.58
C ARG A 311 7.80 -3.86 21.82
N ASP A 312 8.61 -4.72 22.43
CA ASP A 312 9.02 -6.00 21.84
C ASP A 312 7.81 -6.92 21.61
N ALA A 313 6.87 -6.99 22.55
CA ALA A 313 5.62 -7.75 22.40
C ALA A 313 4.73 -7.19 21.28
N LEU A 314 4.60 -5.86 21.18
CA LEU A 314 3.86 -5.20 20.11
C LEU A 314 4.45 -5.54 18.73
N VAL A 315 5.77 -5.45 18.58
CA VAL A 315 6.48 -5.82 17.34
C VAL A 315 6.23 -7.29 17.00
N LYS A 316 6.40 -8.18 17.98
CA LYS A 316 6.19 -9.62 17.81
C LYS A 316 4.77 -9.96 17.36
N PHE A 317 3.77 -9.22 17.87
CA PHE A 317 2.39 -9.37 17.41
C PHE A 317 2.25 -8.98 15.93
N VAL A 318 2.73 -7.81 15.51
CA VAL A 318 2.63 -7.37 14.11
C VAL A 318 3.38 -8.31 13.17
N GLU A 319 4.55 -8.79 13.59
CA GLU A 319 5.31 -9.79 12.82
C GLU A 319 4.66 -11.17 12.78
N SER A 320 3.69 -11.45 13.66
CA SER A 320 2.93 -12.71 13.66
C SER A 320 1.77 -12.75 12.66
N LEU A 321 1.38 -11.60 12.12
CA LEU A 321 0.24 -11.43 11.22
C LEU A 321 0.47 -12.00 9.81
#